data_d24c073359a0e581522ab8412843dea4
#
_entry.id   d24c073359a0e581522ab8412843dea4
#
_cell.length_a   1.000
_cell.length_b   1.000
_cell.length_c   1.000
_cell.angle_alpha   90.00
_cell.angle_beta   90.00
_cell.angle_gamma   90.00
#
_symmetry.space_group_name_H-M   'P 1'
#
loop_
_entity.id
_entity.type
_entity.pdbx_description
1 polymer ?
#
loop_
_entity_poly.entity_id
_entity_poly.type
_entity_poly.pdbx_seq_one_letter_code
_entity_poly.pdbx_strand_id
1 'polypeptide(L)'
;MNIQSIQLSSNPQSTLTAYSLDTTKRMKNISIRPAVLILPGGGYYYTSDREAEPVAMAYLSEGYHAFILRYSVGEDKGFEDSFRDAEEALAYIRNHASESGVDPERIAVVGFSAGGHLAASLGTMGTNRPRALILGYPCILSTLEDVLAFPVPSLEEKVDGNTPPSFLFSTFEDQIVPVEHTVEFIRALTRAGVPFESHIFQHGVHGLSLGKPLSSAGQRSMVDEDFSQWFQLSISWLHRLMGDFPLDRE
;
A
#
# COMPACT_ATOMS: atom_id res chain seq x y z
N MET A 1 -16.68 -15.31 -0.39
CA MET A 1 -16.01 -14.02 -0.60
C MET A 1 -17.04 -13.01 -1.07
N ASN A 2 -17.09 -11.84 -0.46
CA ASN A 2 -17.97 -10.73 -0.86
C ASN A 2 -17.14 -9.62 -1.51
N ILE A 3 -17.68 -9.02 -2.57
CA ILE A 3 -17.07 -7.88 -3.27
C ILE A 3 -18.08 -6.74 -3.25
N GLN A 4 -17.67 -5.59 -2.74
CA GLN A 4 -18.51 -4.40 -2.64
C GLN A 4 -17.76 -3.18 -3.18
N SER A 5 -18.41 -2.40 -4.03
CA SER A 5 -17.92 -1.10 -4.47
C SER A 5 -18.56 0.00 -3.63
N ILE A 6 -17.74 0.81 -3.01
CA ILE A 6 -18.12 1.93 -2.15
C ILE A 6 -17.70 3.22 -2.85
N GLN A 7 -18.62 4.12 -3.03
CA GLN A 7 -18.37 5.45 -3.58
C GLN A 7 -17.97 6.38 -2.44
N LEU A 8 -16.83 7.07 -2.58
CA LEU A 8 -16.38 8.02 -1.57
C LEU A 8 -17.18 9.34 -1.67
N SER A 9 -17.36 9.98 -0.54
CA SER A 9 -18.04 11.27 -0.45
C SER A 9 -17.14 12.43 -0.90
N SER A 10 -15.81 12.28 -0.72
CA SER A 10 -14.80 13.25 -1.14
C SER A 10 -14.81 13.50 -2.65
N ASN A 11 -14.99 12.45 -3.43
CA ASN A 11 -15.08 12.52 -4.88
C ASN A 11 -15.98 11.38 -5.43
N PRO A 12 -17.10 11.69 -6.11
CA PRO A 12 -17.98 10.67 -6.70
C PRO A 12 -17.34 9.80 -7.79
N GLN A 13 -16.16 10.15 -8.29
CA GLN A 13 -15.41 9.34 -9.26
C GLN A 13 -14.43 8.38 -8.57
N SER A 14 -14.10 8.64 -7.31
CA SER A 14 -13.21 7.77 -6.52
C SER A 14 -14.00 6.62 -5.90
N THR A 15 -13.46 5.41 -6.01
CA THR A 15 -14.12 4.20 -5.55
C THR A 15 -13.22 3.38 -4.66
N LEU A 16 -13.79 2.88 -3.57
CA LEU A 16 -13.16 1.89 -2.69
C LEU A 16 -13.80 0.53 -2.95
N THR A 17 -13.06 -0.41 -3.52
CA THR A 17 -13.54 -1.78 -3.71
C THR A 17 -13.07 -2.65 -2.55
N ALA A 18 -14.02 -3.18 -1.79
CA ALA A 18 -13.78 -4.09 -0.67
C ALA A 18 -13.87 -5.55 -1.13
N TYR A 19 -12.86 -6.33 -0.84
CA TYR A 19 -12.80 -7.79 -1.00
C TYR A 19 -12.76 -8.41 0.39
N SER A 20 -13.88 -9.01 0.82
CA SER A 20 -14.02 -9.60 2.16
C SER A 20 -14.13 -11.11 2.09
N LEU A 21 -13.38 -11.81 2.92
CA LEU A 21 -13.44 -13.25 3.06
C LEU A 21 -14.57 -13.62 4.03
N ASP A 22 -15.35 -14.63 3.66
CA ASP A 22 -16.42 -15.13 4.51
C ASP A 22 -15.85 -15.77 5.78
N THR A 23 -16.59 -15.69 6.86
CA THR A 23 -16.30 -16.41 8.10
C THR A 23 -17.14 -17.70 8.18
N THR A 24 -16.62 -18.70 8.85
CA THR A 24 -17.37 -19.95 9.10
C THR A 24 -17.37 -20.30 10.58
N LYS A 25 -18.42 -20.98 11.03
CA LYS A 25 -18.52 -21.44 12.43
C LYS A 25 -17.43 -22.44 12.82
N ARG A 26 -16.76 -23.05 11.83
CA ARG A 26 -15.71 -24.06 12.04
C ARG A 26 -14.31 -23.46 12.16
N MET A 27 -14.09 -22.25 11.61
CA MET A 27 -12.82 -21.57 11.60
C MET A 27 -12.92 -20.25 12.37
N LYS A 28 -13.18 -20.36 13.67
CA LYS A 28 -13.45 -19.19 14.55
C LYS A 28 -12.22 -18.30 14.73
N ASN A 29 -11.03 -18.86 14.67
CA ASN A 29 -9.75 -18.16 14.80
C ASN A 29 -9.50 -17.12 13.70
N ILE A 30 -10.22 -17.21 12.58
CA ILE A 30 -10.11 -16.28 11.45
C ILE A 30 -11.40 -15.46 11.25
N SER A 31 -12.23 -15.35 12.28
CA SER A 31 -13.47 -14.54 12.21
C SER A 31 -13.21 -13.04 12.18
N ILE A 32 -12.12 -12.59 12.76
CA ILE A 32 -11.63 -11.21 12.70
C ILE A 32 -10.27 -11.25 12.03
N ARG A 33 -10.07 -10.43 10.99
CA ARG A 33 -8.92 -10.48 10.10
C ARG A 33 -8.18 -9.16 10.05
N PRO A 34 -6.88 -9.15 9.82
CA PRO A 34 -6.19 -7.96 9.40
C PRO A 34 -6.70 -7.50 8.02
N ALA A 35 -6.45 -6.25 7.68
CA ALA A 35 -6.80 -5.68 6.39
C ALA A 35 -5.64 -4.93 5.74
N VAL A 36 -5.69 -4.84 4.41
CA VAL A 36 -4.81 -3.98 3.62
C VAL A 36 -5.63 -2.98 2.79
N LEU A 37 -5.25 -1.72 2.83
CA LEU A 37 -5.69 -0.70 1.88
C LEU A 37 -4.61 -0.57 0.79
N ILE A 38 -4.97 -0.85 -0.46
CA ILE A 38 -4.07 -0.87 -1.60
C ILE A 38 -4.26 0.42 -2.42
N LEU A 39 -3.16 1.14 -2.62
CA LEU A 39 -3.07 2.37 -3.38
C LEU A 39 -2.18 2.13 -4.61
N PRO A 40 -2.76 1.82 -5.77
CA PRO A 40 -1.99 1.56 -6.99
C PRO A 40 -1.23 2.80 -7.47
N GLY A 41 -0.12 2.62 -8.20
CA GLY A 41 0.62 3.69 -8.85
C GLY A 41 -0.04 4.18 -10.13
N GLY A 42 0.71 4.94 -10.92
CA GLY A 42 0.25 5.50 -12.19
C GLY A 42 0.53 7.00 -12.33
N GLY A 43 1.52 7.54 -11.59
CA GLY A 43 1.97 8.93 -11.68
C GLY A 43 0.91 9.97 -11.30
N TYR A 44 -0.16 9.58 -10.62
CA TYR A 44 -1.37 10.39 -10.41
C TYR A 44 -2.13 10.73 -11.72
N TYR A 45 -1.72 10.20 -12.88
CA TYR A 45 -2.49 10.30 -14.13
C TYR A 45 -3.62 9.28 -14.19
N TYR A 46 -3.39 8.08 -13.63
CA TYR A 46 -4.33 6.96 -13.55
C TYR A 46 -3.99 6.07 -12.34
N THR A 47 -4.79 5.04 -12.10
CA THR A 47 -4.48 3.98 -11.12
C THR A 47 -4.22 2.66 -11.83
N SER A 48 -3.06 2.06 -11.59
CA SER A 48 -2.57 0.85 -12.28
C SER A 48 -3.35 -0.41 -11.91
N ASP A 49 -3.91 -1.11 -12.91
CA ASP A 49 -4.61 -2.39 -12.70
C ASP A 49 -3.66 -3.50 -12.25
N ARG A 50 -2.39 -3.43 -12.64
CA ARG A 50 -1.37 -4.43 -12.26
C ARG A 50 -1.05 -4.40 -10.76
N GLU A 51 -1.26 -3.28 -10.11
CA GLU A 51 -0.99 -3.03 -8.68
C GLU A 51 -2.27 -3.02 -7.84
N ALA A 52 -3.40 -3.39 -8.43
CA ALA A 52 -4.72 -3.42 -7.82
C ALA A 52 -5.16 -4.86 -7.50
N GLU A 53 -6.03 -5.45 -8.32
CA GLU A 53 -6.61 -6.77 -8.08
C GLU A 53 -5.57 -7.89 -7.91
N PRO A 54 -4.47 -7.97 -8.70
CA PRO A 54 -3.46 -9.01 -8.48
C PRO A 54 -2.86 -8.95 -7.08
N VAL A 55 -2.61 -7.75 -6.56
CA VAL A 55 -2.08 -7.53 -5.21
C VAL A 55 -3.14 -7.87 -4.16
N ALA A 56 -4.40 -7.45 -4.37
CA ALA A 56 -5.51 -7.80 -3.48
C ALA A 56 -5.68 -9.32 -3.35
N MET A 57 -5.64 -10.06 -4.46
CA MET A 57 -5.75 -11.53 -4.47
C MET A 57 -4.60 -12.18 -3.70
N ALA A 58 -3.38 -11.64 -3.80
CA ALA A 58 -2.24 -12.12 -3.05
C ALA A 58 -2.46 -11.98 -1.53
N TYR A 59 -2.90 -10.80 -1.05
CA TYR A 59 -3.21 -10.60 0.38
C TYR A 59 -4.40 -11.42 0.86
N LEU A 60 -5.44 -11.60 0.04
CA LEU A 60 -6.58 -12.45 0.36
C LEU A 60 -6.13 -13.91 0.60
N SER A 61 -5.17 -14.42 -0.17
CA SER A 61 -4.65 -15.79 0.03
C SER A 61 -3.92 -15.98 1.36
N GLU A 62 -3.42 -14.88 1.94
CA GLU A 62 -2.79 -14.84 3.27
C GLU A 62 -3.82 -14.55 4.40
N GLY A 63 -5.11 -14.50 4.06
CA GLY A 63 -6.19 -14.33 5.03
C GLY A 63 -6.56 -12.89 5.37
N TYR A 64 -5.96 -11.89 4.75
CA TYR A 64 -6.31 -10.48 4.92
C TYR A 64 -7.61 -10.15 4.19
N HIS A 65 -8.39 -9.20 4.69
CA HIS A 65 -9.31 -8.45 3.85
C HIS A 65 -8.53 -7.44 3.02
N ALA A 66 -8.95 -7.23 1.76
CA ALA A 66 -8.26 -6.32 0.86
C ALA A 66 -9.22 -5.23 0.37
N PHE A 67 -8.74 -4.00 0.36
CA PHE A 67 -9.46 -2.84 -0.12
C PHE A 67 -8.60 -2.13 -1.17
N ILE A 68 -9.16 -1.88 -2.35
CA ILE A 68 -8.47 -1.17 -3.42
C ILE A 68 -9.10 0.21 -3.54
N LEU A 69 -8.30 1.27 -3.44
CA LEU A 69 -8.74 2.62 -3.67
C LEU A 69 -8.35 3.08 -5.08
N ARG A 70 -9.34 3.40 -5.88
CA ARG A 70 -9.20 4.19 -7.12
C ARG A 70 -9.41 5.65 -6.73
N TYR A 71 -8.33 6.34 -6.39
CA TYR A 71 -8.33 7.70 -5.88
C TYR A 71 -8.39 8.74 -7.00
N SER A 72 -8.59 10.01 -6.68
CA SER A 72 -8.58 11.15 -7.60
C SER A 72 -7.27 11.21 -8.37
N VAL A 73 -7.35 11.23 -9.70
CA VAL A 73 -6.21 11.29 -10.63
C VAL A 73 -6.52 12.21 -11.79
N GLY A 74 -5.50 12.68 -12.49
CA GLY A 74 -5.62 13.55 -13.66
C GLY A 74 -5.07 14.95 -13.41
N GLU A 75 -4.73 15.65 -14.50
CA GLU A 75 -4.13 16.99 -14.45
C GLU A 75 -5.07 18.08 -13.92
N ASP A 76 -6.38 17.81 -13.89
CA ASP A 76 -7.40 18.68 -13.31
C ASP A 76 -7.56 18.53 -11.79
N LYS A 77 -6.78 17.65 -11.17
CA LYS A 77 -6.76 17.38 -9.73
C LYS A 77 -5.49 17.93 -9.08
N GLY A 78 -5.45 17.84 -7.76
CA GLY A 78 -4.27 18.13 -6.95
C GLY A 78 -3.99 17.04 -5.93
N PHE A 79 -2.82 17.11 -5.32
CA PHE A 79 -2.43 16.16 -4.26
C PHE A 79 -3.49 16.04 -3.15
N GLU A 80 -4.06 17.17 -2.72
CA GLU A 80 -5.06 17.22 -1.66
C GLU A 80 -6.34 16.43 -1.98
N ASP A 81 -6.71 16.31 -3.26
CA ASP A 81 -7.88 15.53 -3.67
C ASP A 81 -7.61 14.03 -3.45
N SER A 82 -6.46 13.54 -3.94
CA SER A 82 -6.04 12.14 -3.74
C SER A 82 -5.84 11.82 -2.25
N PHE A 83 -5.25 12.75 -1.50
CA PHE A 83 -4.98 12.57 -0.07
C PHE A 83 -6.27 12.48 0.74
N ARG A 84 -7.24 13.33 0.44
CA ARG A 84 -8.58 13.30 1.07
C ARG A 84 -9.30 11.98 0.80
N ASP A 85 -9.24 11.47 -0.44
CA ASP A 85 -9.81 10.17 -0.79
C ASP A 85 -9.17 9.04 0.02
N ALA A 86 -7.85 9.07 0.19
CA ALA A 86 -7.13 8.05 0.95
C ALA A 86 -7.43 8.12 2.46
N GLU A 87 -7.56 9.31 3.04
CA GLU A 87 -7.99 9.48 4.44
C GLU A 87 -9.42 8.97 4.64
N GLU A 88 -10.35 9.30 3.73
CA GLU A 88 -11.73 8.82 3.79
C GLU A 88 -11.80 7.30 3.66
N ALA A 89 -11.04 6.70 2.74
CA ALA A 89 -11.00 5.25 2.56
C ALA A 89 -10.50 4.52 3.82
N LEU A 90 -9.42 5.01 4.43
CA LEU A 90 -8.90 4.43 5.68
C LEU A 90 -9.88 4.59 6.84
N ALA A 91 -10.52 5.76 6.95
CA ALA A 91 -11.57 6.02 7.94
C ALA A 91 -12.79 5.11 7.72
N TYR A 92 -13.21 4.91 6.46
CA TYR A 92 -14.30 3.99 6.11
C TYR A 92 -14.02 2.57 6.61
N ILE A 93 -12.82 2.02 6.33
CA ILE A 93 -12.45 0.67 6.75
C ILE A 93 -12.53 0.53 8.27
N ARG A 94 -12.02 1.52 9.02
CA ARG A 94 -12.06 1.52 10.50
C ARG A 94 -13.48 1.62 11.04
N ASN A 95 -14.29 2.52 10.51
CA ASN A 95 -15.65 2.77 10.97
C ASN A 95 -16.58 1.56 10.72
N HIS A 96 -16.31 0.77 9.68
CA HIS A 96 -17.09 -0.44 9.33
C HIS A 96 -16.37 -1.74 9.71
N ALA A 97 -15.32 -1.67 10.53
CA ALA A 97 -14.48 -2.81 10.88
C ALA A 97 -15.27 -3.95 11.53
N SER A 98 -16.18 -3.66 12.47
CA SER A 98 -17.00 -4.66 13.14
C SER A 98 -17.96 -5.39 12.21
N GLU A 99 -18.52 -4.69 11.22
CA GLU A 99 -19.48 -5.24 10.25
C GLU A 99 -18.78 -6.12 9.22
N SER A 100 -17.56 -5.75 8.83
CA SER A 100 -16.76 -6.44 7.82
C SER A 100 -15.85 -7.54 8.38
N GLY A 101 -15.76 -7.68 9.71
CA GLY A 101 -14.85 -8.62 10.36
C GLY A 101 -13.37 -8.21 10.26
N VAL A 102 -13.10 -6.91 10.12
CA VAL A 102 -11.76 -6.33 10.13
C VAL A 102 -11.33 -6.04 11.56
N ASP A 103 -10.06 -6.26 11.88
CA ASP A 103 -9.44 -5.75 13.09
C ASP A 103 -8.95 -4.32 12.84
N PRO A 104 -9.55 -3.28 13.46
CA PRO A 104 -9.19 -1.90 13.19
C PRO A 104 -7.76 -1.53 13.61
N GLU A 105 -7.15 -2.32 14.51
CA GLU A 105 -5.76 -2.15 14.95
C GLU A 105 -4.75 -2.86 14.04
N ARG A 106 -5.21 -3.66 13.08
CA ARG A 106 -4.37 -4.41 12.14
C ARG A 106 -4.66 -4.06 10.68
N ILE A 107 -4.65 -2.75 10.38
CA ILE A 107 -4.80 -2.23 9.02
C ILE A 107 -3.46 -1.71 8.53
N ALA A 108 -2.93 -2.31 7.46
CA ALA A 108 -1.76 -1.82 6.75
C ALA A 108 -2.18 -1.08 5.47
N VAL A 109 -1.38 -0.11 5.04
CA VAL A 109 -1.54 0.55 3.74
C VAL A 109 -0.40 0.12 2.83
N VAL A 110 -0.76 -0.36 1.65
CA VAL A 110 0.17 -0.84 0.61
C VAL A 110 0.11 0.13 -0.56
N GLY A 111 1.21 0.75 -0.93
CA GLY A 111 1.22 1.69 -2.05
C GLY A 111 2.42 1.50 -2.97
N PHE A 112 2.21 1.79 -4.25
CA PHE A 112 3.21 1.61 -5.30
C PHE A 112 3.44 2.92 -6.04
N SER A 113 4.70 3.29 -6.30
CA SER A 113 5.05 4.48 -7.08
C SER A 113 4.35 5.75 -6.53
N ALA A 114 3.52 6.44 -7.30
CA ALA A 114 2.67 7.54 -6.85
C ALA A 114 1.68 7.11 -5.74
N GLY A 115 1.12 5.89 -5.82
CA GLY A 115 0.34 5.31 -4.72
C GLY A 115 1.19 5.01 -3.49
N GLY A 116 2.49 4.77 -3.64
CA GLY A 116 3.48 4.69 -2.56
C GLY A 116 3.70 6.05 -1.89
N HIS A 117 3.72 7.13 -2.67
CA HIS A 117 3.68 8.50 -2.14
C HIS A 117 2.43 8.73 -1.31
N LEU A 118 1.26 8.38 -1.85
CA LEU A 118 -0.02 8.56 -1.16
C LEU A 118 -0.11 7.71 0.13
N ALA A 119 0.42 6.48 0.12
CA ALA A 119 0.51 5.63 1.30
C ALA A 119 1.44 6.23 2.37
N ALA A 120 2.62 6.71 1.96
CA ALA A 120 3.55 7.37 2.86
C ALA A 120 2.97 8.68 3.41
N SER A 121 2.18 9.43 2.62
CA SER A 121 1.46 10.63 3.08
C SER A 121 0.47 10.32 4.19
N LEU A 122 -0.31 9.22 4.09
CA LEU A 122 -1.18 8.78 5.19
C LEU A 122 -0.40 8.48 6.47
N GLY A 123 0.81 7.94 6.34
CA GLY A 123 1.67 7.63 7.49
C GLY A 123 2.36 8.84 8.10
N THR A 124 2.67 9.89 7.33
CA THR A 124 3.45 11.04 7.78
C THR A 124 2.59 12.25 8.10
N MET A 125 1.50 12.47 7.35
CA MET A 125 0.65 13.66 7.42
C MET A 125 -0.78 13.34 7.85
N GLY A 126 -1.23 12.07 7.72
CA GLY A 126 -2.60 11.67 8.01
C GLY A 126 -3.00 11.85 9.47
N THR A 127 -4.27 12.17 9.68
CA THR A 127 -4.88 12.28 11.02
C THR A 127 -5.12 10.92 11.65
N ASN A 128 -5.42 9.91 10.84
CA ASN A 128 -5.66 8.52 11.21
C ASN A 128 -4.60 7.61 10.57
N ARG A 129 -3.41 7.55 11.17
CA ARG A 129 -2.29 6.78 10.60
C ARG A 129 -2.57 5.27 10.65
N PRO A 130 -2.20 4.49 9.61
CA PRO A 130 -2.35 3.04 9.61
C PRO A 130 -1.41 2.36 10.61
N ARG A 131 -1.60 1.06 10.84
CA ARG A 131 -0.70 0.27 11.70
C ARG A 131 0.66 0.06 11.07
N ALA A 132 0.73 -0.02 9.75
CA ALA A 132 1.94 -0.29 8.98
C ALA A 132 1.86 0.31 7.57
N LEU A 133 3.01 0.62 6.98
CA LEU A 133 3.16 1.01 5.59
C LEU A 133 3.95 -0.06 4.84
N ILE A 134 3.51 -0.39 3.62
CA ILE A 134 4.26 -1.22 2.66
C ILE A 134 4.40 -0.40 1.38
N LEU A 135 5.62 -0.01 1.07
CA LEU A 135 5.95 0.98 0.05
C LEU A 135 6.79 0.36 -1.06
N GLY A 136 6.18 0.12 -2.22
CA GLY A 136 6.85 -0.40 -3.40
C GLY A 136 7.38 0.74 -4.29
N TYR A 137 8.68 0.81 -4.52
CA TYR A 137 9.34 1.84 -5.36
C TYR A 137 8.66 3.20 -5.25
N PRO A 138 8.47 3.72 -4.00
CA PRO A 138 7.60 4.86 -3.76
C PRO A 138 8.22 6.16 -4.28
N CYS A 139 7.40 7.02 -4.89
CA CYS A 139 7.75 8.43 -5.01
C CYS A 139 7.76 9.03 -3.60
N ILE A 140 8.84 9.68 -3.20
CA ILE A 140 8.98 10.30 -1.86
C ILE A 140 9.32 11.78 -1.97
N LEU A 141 10.31 12.09 -2.82
CA LEU A 141 10.81 13.44 -3.02
C LEU A 141 9.91 14.21 -4.00
N SER A 142 9.79 15.50 -3.82
CA SER A 142 9.06 16.39 -4.75
C SER A 142 9.75 16.61 -6.11
N THR A 143 10.86 15.91 -6.37
CA THR A 143 11.74 16.13 -7.55
C THR A 143 11.26 15.45 -8.83
N LEU A 144 10.09 14.79 -8.82
CA LEU A 144 9.54 14.03 -9.96
C LEU A 144 8.43 14.80 -10.71
N GLU A 145 8.60 16.10 -10.91
CA GLU A 145 7.60 16.95 -11.57
C GLU A 145 7.21 16.47 -12.97
N ASP A 146 8.17 15.90 -13.73
CA ASP A 146 7.93 15.37 -15.08
C ASP A 146 7.25 13.98 -15.09
N VAL A 147 7.15 13.32 -13.92
CA VAL A 147 6.59 11.97 -13.78
C VAL A 147 5.19 11.98 -13.18
N LEU A 148 4.85 13.01 -12.42
CA LEU A 148 3.60 13.13 -11.68
C LEU A 148 2.67 14.16 -12.33
N ALA A 149 1.35 13.87 -12.31
CA ALA A 149 0.33 14.73 -12.90
C ALA A 149 0.25 16.14 -12.25
N PHE A 150 0.73 16.26 -11.02
CA PHE A 150 0.71 17.51 -10.26
C PHE A 150 1.85 17.52 -9.21
N PRO A 151 2.25 18.70 -8.70
CA PRO A 151 3.24 18.81 -7.62
C PRO A 151 2.78 18.10 -6.34
N VAL A 152 3.73 17.46 -5.66
CA VAL A 152 3.52 16.74 -4.41
C VAL A 152 4.51 17.18 -3.33
N PRO A 153 4.18 17.07 -2.03
CA PRO A 153 5.14 17.36 -0.96
C PRO A 153 6.25 16.31 -0.90
N SER A 154 7.44 16.73 -0.45
CA SER A 154 8.53 15.85 -0.06
C SER A 154 8.23 15.20 1.29
N LEU A 155 8.17 13.87 1.34
CA LEU A 155 7.65 13.14 2.51
C LEU A 155 8.72 12.77 3.53
N GLU A 156 9.99 12.73 3.14
CA GLU A 156 11.12 12.57 4.06
C GLU A 156 11.19 13.70 5.09
N GLU A 157 10.67 14.88 4.73
CA GLU A 157 10.57 16.04 5.62
C GLU A 157 9.39 15.95 6.60
N LYS A 158 8.43 15.08 6.33
CA LYS A 158 7.19 14.91 7.11
C LYS A 158 7.26 13.75 8.09
N VAL A 159 8.32 12.96 8.06
CA VAL A 159 8.52 11.83 8.97
C VAL A 159 8.71 12.35 10.39
N ASP A 160 7.95 11.79 11.33
CA ASP A 160 8.04 12.05 12.76
C ASP A 160 8.01 10.74 13.57
N GLY A 161 8.15 10.83 14.90
CA GLY A 161 8.14 9.67 15.79
C GLY A 161 6.81 8.88 15.85
N ASN A 162 5.73 9.40 15.25
CA ASN A 162 4.44 8.73 15.13
C ASN A 162 4.23 8.10 13.74
N THR A 163 5.19 8.26 12.82
CA THR A 163 5.14 7.59 11.51
C THR A 163 5.10 6.09 11.73
N PRO A 164 4.20 5.34 11.08
CA PRO A 164 4.08 3.90 11.28
C PRO A 164 5.34 3.15 10.87
N PRO A 165 5.63 1.99 11.49
CA PRO A 165 6.62 1.06 10.97
C PRO A 165 6.42 0.80 9.48
N SER A 166 7.52 0.79 8.71
CA SER A 166 7.47 0.79 7.25
C SER A 166 8.28 -0.37 6.66
N PHE A 167 7.71 -1.07 5.68
CA PHE A 167 8.38 -2.03 4.84
C PHE A 167 8.56 -1.41 3.45
N LEU A 168 9.80 -1.31 2.97
CA LEU A 168 10.12 -0.68 1.69
C LEU A 168 10.77 -1.66 0.73
N PHE A 169 10.42 -1.58 -0.54
CA PHE A 169 11.10 -2.35 -1.58
C PHE A 169 11.17 -1.58 -2.89
N SER A 170 12.32 -1.67 -3.55
CA SER A 170 12.62 -1.00 -4.82
C SER A 170 13.69 -1.76 -5.59
N THR A 171 14.00 -1.32 -6.80
CA THR A 171 15.11 -1.83 -7.59
C THR A 171 16.14 -0.73 -7.83
N PHE A 172 17.41 -1.12 -7.87
CA PHE A 172 18.51 -0.18 -8.13
C PHE A 172 18.48 0.37 -9.57
N GLU A 173 18.01 -0.46 -10.53
CA GLU A 173 17.96 -0.11 -11.95
C GLU A 173 16.71 0.69 -12.35
N ASP A 174 15.85 1.07 -11.42
CA ASP A 174 14.67 1.89 -11.69
C ASP A 174 15.06 3.26 -12.26
N GLN A 175 14.67 3.53 -13.50
CA GLN A 175 14.99 4.77 -14.22
C GLN A 175 13.86 5.81 -14.14
N ILE A 176 12.72 5.46 -13.55
CA ILE A 176 11.55 6.36 -13.41
C ILE A 176 11.51 6.97 -12.01
N VAL A 177 11.61 6.11 -10.99
CA VAL A 177 11.72 6.54 -9.59
C VAL A 177 13.04 6.03 -9.04
N PRO A 178 14.09 6.83 -9.07
CA PRO A 178 15.42 6.43 -8.60
C PRO A 178 15.38 5.89 -7.16
N VAL A 179 16.22 4.90 -6.89
CA VAL A 179 16.33 4.26 -5.57
C VAL A 179 16.58 5.26 -4.42
N GLU A 180 17.08 6.44 -4.77
CA GLU A 180 17.30 7.55 -3.84
C GLU A 180 16.05 7.94 -3.06
N HIS A 181 14.86 7.88 -3.66
CA HIS A 181 13.58 8.10 -2.97
C HIS A 181 13.42 7.16 -1.77
N THR A 182 13.68 5.88 -1.98
CA THR A 182 13.64 4.88 -0.90
C THR A 182 14.73 5.16 0.15
N VAL A 183 15.95 5.48 -0.26
CA VAL A 183 17.08 5.74 0.63
C VAL A 183 16.85 6.98 1.50
N GLU A 184 16.33 8.06 0.95
CA GLU A 184 16.06 9.27 1.73
C GLU A 184 14.91 9.07 2.73
N PHE A 185 13.89 8.29 2.38
CA PHE A 185 12.84 7.94 3.33
C PHE A 185 13.36 7.08 4.49
N ILE A 186 14.22 6.08 4.19
CA ILE A 186 14.92 5.26 5.21
C ILE A 186 15.75 6.14 6.15
N ARG A 187 16.47 7.13 5.61
CA ARG A 187 17.23 8.08 6.42
C ARG A 187 16.33 8.89 7.36
N ALA A 188 15.17 9.33 6.86
CA ALA A 188 14.21 10.08 7.67
C ALA A 188 13.61 9.21 8.77
N LEU A 189 13.19 7.97 8.45
CA LEU A 189 12.71 6.99 9.45
C LEU A 189 13.77 6.71 10.52
N THR A 190 15.03 6.54 10.12
CA THR A 190 16.16 6.32 11.04
C THR A 190 16.33 7.50 12.00
N ARG A 191 16.32 8.73 11.48
CA ARG A 191 16.43 9.95 12.31
C ARG A 191 15.29 10.09 13.30
N ALA A 192 14.07 9.70 12.91
CA ALA A 192 12.87 9.75 13.75
C ALA A 192 12.75 8.55 14.73
N GLY A 193 13.65 7.56 14.65
CA GLY A 193 13.59 6.35 15.47
C GLY A 193 12.43 5.41 15.11
N VAL A 194 11.91 5.50 13.89
CA VAL A 194 10.80 4.67 13.39
C VAL A 194 11.35 3.36 12.85
N PRO A 195 10.84 2.19 13.30
CA PRO A 195 11.27 0.90 12.79
C PRO A 195 10.92 0.71 11.31
N PHE A 196 11.83 0.11 10.55
CA PHE A 196 11.59 -0.27 9.17
C PHE A 196 12.30 -1.57 8.78
N GLU A 197 11.86 -2.18 7.69
CA GLU A 197 12.57 -3.21 6.96
C GLU A 197 12.64 -2.79 5.48
N SER A 198 13.79 -2.97 4.81
CA SER A 198 13.94 -2.52 3.42
C SER A 198 14.72 -3.53 2.58
N HIS A 199 14.25 -3.71 1.32
CA HIS A 199 14.86 -4.58 0.32
C HIS A 199 15.08 -3.79 -0.97
N ILE A 200 16.35 -3.62 -1.35
CA ILE A 200 16.74 -3.01 -2.63
C ILE A 200 17.29 -4.12 -3.50
N PHE A 201 16.49 -4.54 -4.50
CA PHE A 201 16.91 -5.53 -5.48
C PHE A 201 17.78 -4.87 -6.54
N GLN A 202 18.80 -5.58 -7.04
CA GLN A 202 19.70 -5.01 -8.03
C GLN A 202 18.99 -4.74 -9.34
N HIS A 203 18.25 -5.72 -9.84
CA HIS A 203 17.63 -5.70 -11.18
C HIS A 203 16.14 -5.39 -11.12
N GLY A 204 15.63 -4.82 -12.19
CA GLY A 204 14.21 -4.60 -12.42
C GLY A 204 13.87 -3.18 -12.85
N VAL A 205 12.89 -3.08 -13.73
CA VAL A 205 12.34 -1.82 -14.21
C VAL A 205 11.28 -1.28 -13.24
N HIS A 206 10.88 -0.02 -13.40
CA HIS A 206 9.81 0.57 -12.59
C HIS A 206 8.48 -0.15 -12.76
N GLY A 207 7.70 -0.25 -11.67
CA GLY A 207 6.32 -0.73 -11.75
C GLY A 207 6.16 -2.24 -11.84
N LEU A 208 7.09 -3.04 -11.30
CA LEU A 208 7.05 -4.51 -11.34
C LEU A 208 5.85 -5.14 -10.64
N SER A 209 5.17 -4.42 -9.73
CA SER A 209 4.05 -4.95 -8.95
C SER A 209 4.44 -6.21 -8.19
N LEU A 210 3.82 -7.36 -8.44
CA LEU A 210 4.22 -8.64 -7.84
C LEU A 210 5.48 -9.27 -8.48
N GLY A 211 5.99 -8.73 -9.60
CA GLY A 211 7.10 -9.33 -10.34
C GLY A 211 6.76 -10.68 -11.01
N LYS A 212 5.47 -10.97 -11.19
CA LYS A 212 4.94 -12.26 -11.66
C LYS A 212 4.19 -12.11 -12.99
N PRO A 213 4.07 -13.19 -13.79
CA PRO A 213 3.34 -13.16 -15.07
C PRO A 213 1.91 -12.59 -14.95
N LEU A 214 1.19 -12.88 -13.86
CA LEU A 214 -0.18 -12.40 -13.67
C LEU A 214 -0.30 -10.88 -13.53
N SER A 215 0.77 -10.17 -13.11
CA SER A 215 0.82 -8.72 -12.97
C SER A 215 1.69 -8.03 -14.02
N SER A 216 2.20 -8.77 -15.02
CA SER A 216 3.15 -8.28 -16.03
C SER A 216 2.51 -7.59 -17.25
N ALA A 217 1.19 -7.67 -17.39
CA ALA A 217 0.49 -7.30 -18.64
C ALA A 217 1.08 -7.98 -19.90
N GLY A 218 1.63 -9.20 -19.75
CA GLY A 218 2.27 -9.97 -20.81
C GLY A 218 3.70 -9.55 -21.17
N GLN A 219 4.27 -8.59 -20.45
CA GLN A 219 5.65 -8.10 -20.72
C GLN A 219 6.66 -8.90 -19.90
N ARG A 220 7.65 -9.51 -20.59
CA ARG A 220 8.71 -10.30 -19.93
C ARG A 220 9.55 -9.48 -18.97
N SER A 221 9.82 -8.22 -19.28
CA SER A 221 10.57 -7.29 -18.43
C SER A 221 9.90 -6.98 -17.08
N MET A 222 8.62 -7.27 -16.95
CA MET A 222 7.83 -7.10 -15.72
C MET A 222 7.78 -8.38 -14.86
N VAL A 223 8.62 -9.37 -15.18
CA VAL A 223 8.69 -10.63 -14.40
C VAL A 223 10.11 -10.81 -13.89
N ASP A 224 10.24 -10.83 -12.57
CA ASP A 224 11.52 -11.00 -11.87
C ASP A 224 11.29 -11.84 -10.60
N GLU A 225 11.99 -12.98 -10.51
CA GLU A 225 11.80 -13.94 -9.41
C GLU A 225 12.39 -13.43 -8.09
N ASP A 226 13.53 -12.76 -8.13
CA ASP A 226 14.16 -12.21 -6.93
C ASP A 226 13.30 -11.07 -6.38
N PHE A 227 12.90 -10.12 -7.22
CA PHE A 227 12.01 -9.05 -6.83
C PHE A 227 10.68 -9.58 -6.27
N SER A 228 10.11 -10.63 -6.85
CA SER A 228 8.82 -11.19 -6.44
C SER A 228 8.79 -11.66 -4.96
N GLN A 229 9.98 -11.86 -4.34
CA GLN A 229 10.11 -12.24 -2.92
C GLN A 229 9.62 -11.16 -1.97
N TRP A 230 9.54 -9.89 -2.41
CA TRP A 230 9.08 -8.80 -1.55
C TRP A 230 7.75 -9.12 -0.88
N PHE A 231 6.84 -9.77 -1.59
CA PHE A 231 5.51 -10.08 -1.07
C PHE A 231 5.60 -11.00 0.15
N GLN A 232 6.30 -12.13 0.03
CA GLN A 232 6.45 -13.08 1.13
C GLN A 232 7.26 -12.50 2.31
N LEU A 233 8.25 -11.67 2.01
CA LEU A 233 9.01 -10.94 3.03
C LEU A 233 8.10 -9.97 3.78
N SER A 234 7.23 -9.23 3.08
CA SER A 234 6.26 -8.32 3.69
C SER A 234 5.24 -9.03 4.58
N ILE A 235 4.74 -10.21 4.16
CA ILE A 235 3.84 -11.03 4.97
C ILE A 235 4.52 -11.47 6.27
N SER A 236 5.76 -11.99 6.18
CA SER A 236 6.54 -12.40 7.35
C SER A 236 6.79 -11.21 8.29
N TRP A 237 7.03 -10.02 7.75
CA TRP A 237 7.20 -8.80 8.51
C TRP A 237 5.89 -8.35 9.20
N LEU A 238 4.76 -8.38 8.49
CA LEU A 238 3.45 -8.07 9.05
C LEU A 238 3.07 -9.01 10.19
N HIS A 239 3.35 -10.32 10.08
CA HIS A 239 3.10 -11.28 11.15
C HIS A 239 3.92 -10.96 12.41
N ARG A 240 5.18 -10.54 12.27
CA ARG A 240 5.99 -10.08 13.41
C ARG A 240 5.45 -8.80 14.05
N LEU A 241 4.89 -7.89 13.26
CA LEU A 241 4.42 -6.58 13.72
C LEU A 241 2.99 -6.61 14.29
N MET A 242 2.10 -7.37 13.65
CA MET A 242 0.66 -7.36 13.94
C MET A 242 0.15 -8.67 14.53
N GLY A 243 1.02 -9.69 14.63
CA GLY A 243 0.64 -11.04 15.03
C GLY A 243 -0.01 -11.84 13.90
N ASP A 244 -0.06 -13.14 14.09
CA ASP A 244 -0.71 -14.12 13.20
C ASP A 244 -2.11 -14.44 13.72
N PHE A 245 -2.84 -15.31 13.01
CA PHE A 245 -4.10 -15.85 13.48
C PHE A 245 -3.89 -16.73 14.73
N PRO A 246 -4.76 -16.58 15.75
CA PRO A 246 -4.60 -17.35 16.98
C PRO A 246 -4.70 -18.85 16.73
N LEU A 247 -3.80 -19.60 17.35
CA LEU A 247 -3.82 -21.06 17.40
C LEU A 247 -4.22 -21.50 18.80
N ASP A 248 -4.95 -22.62 18.92
CA ASP A 248 -5.23 -23.23 20.21
C ASP A 248 -3.90 -23.62 20.87
N ARG A 249 -3.75 -23.34 22.16
CA ARG A 249 -2.60 -23.83 22.92
C ARG A 249 -2.79 -25.32 23.14
N GLU A 250 -1.78 -26.11 22.77
CA GLU A 250 -1.70 -27.53 23.13
C GLU A 250 -1.62 -27.72 24.65
#